data_9b0fd37d225120b53e1faee62e0cef08
#
_entry.id   9b0fd37d225120b53e1faee62e0cef08
#
_cell.length_a   1.000
_cell.length_b   1.000
_cell.length_c   1.000
_cell.angle_alpha   90.00
_cell.angle_beta   90.00
_cell.angle_gamma   90.00
#
_symmetry.space_group_name_H-M   'P 1'
#
loop_
_entity.id
_entity.type
_entity.pdbx_description
1 polymer ?
#
loop_
_entity_poly.entity_id
_entity_poly.type
_entity_poly.pdbx_seq_one_letter_code
_entity_poly.pdbx_strand_id
1 'polypeptide(L)'
;MTVAILAAALAAAPVAAADPAVPQAGTSCSSDLANVMTWPPDATMPLVCLDNQWQAVTSPPPPNDRWLSVGPVMPLHGQGQRNPSVASGNWTATPQDSVSRCHAEQVTVVSPGVVSPPQSSEGKPGQPLSLQLPPRLFSVELSGYCLWTRD
;
A
#
# COMPACT_ATOMS: atom_id res chain seq x y z
N MET A 1 -35.56 33.69 -43.99
CA MET A 1 -34.86 32.40 -43.92
C MET A 1 -33.98 32.43 -42.68
N THR A 2 -34.38 31.79 -41.59
CA THR A 2 -33.66 31.79 -40.31
C THR A 2 -33.01 30.40 -40.13
N VAL A 3 -31.66 30.37 -40.12
CA VAL A 3 -30.91 29.14 -39.94
C VAL A 3 -30.69 28.94 -38.41
N ALA A 4 -31.26 27.88 -37.86
CA ALA A 4 -31.03 27.49 -36.48
C ALA A 4 -29.80 26.56 -36.40
N ILE A 5 -28.77 27.00 -35.69
CA ILE A 5 -27.57 26.19 -35.41
C ILE A 5 -27.83 25.40 -34.14
N LEU A 6 -27.95 24.06 -34.26
CA LEU A 6 -27.96 23.15 -33.10
C LEU A 6 -26.51 22.94 -32.64
N ALA A 7 -26.19 23.40 -31.44
CA ALA A 7 -24.95 23.05 -30.77
C ALA A 7 -25.13 21.72 -30.02
N ALA A 8 -24.47 20.69 -30.51
CA ALA A 8 -24.41 19.39 -29.77
C ALA A 8 -23.35 19.48 -28.69
N ALA A 9 -23.77 19.46 -27.43
CA ALA A 9 -22.86 19.32 -26.30
C ALA A 9 -22.46 17.85 -26.13
N LEU A 10 -21.18 17.53 -26.40
CA LEU A 10 -20.60 16.23 -26.02
C LEU A 10 -20.36 16.24 -24.51
N ALA A 11 -21.17 15.49 -23.78
CA ALA A 11 -20.90 15.17 -22.37
C ALA A 11 -19.79 14.12 -22.33
N ALA A 12 -18.60 14.51 -21.87
CA ALA A 12 -17.54 13.55 -21.54
C ALA A 12 -17.97 12.78 -20.29
N ALA A 13 -18.23 11.48 -20.43
CA ALA A 13 -18.46 10.61 -19.28
C ALA A 13 -17.17 10.50 -18.46
N PRO A 14 -17.24 10.55 -17.10
CA PRO A 14 -16.07 10.32 -16.28
C PRO A 14 -15.58 8.88 -16.50
N VAL A 15 -14.30 8.73 -16.88
CA VAL A 15 -13.65 7.42 -16.93
C VAL A 15 -13.45 6.97 -15.49
N ALA A 16 -14.24 6.00 -15.04
CA ALA A 16 -13.99 5.35 -13.76
C ALA A 16 -12.64 4.61 -13.83
N ALA A 17 -11.69 4.97 -12.93
CA ALA A 17 -10.45 4.21 -12.80
C ALA A 17 -10.81 2.78 -12.36
N ALA A 18 -10.30 1.77 -13.07
CA ALA A 18 -10.45 0.37 -12.68
C ALA A 18 -9.67 0.14 -11.37
N ASP A 19 -10.26 -0.63 -10.44
CA ASP A 19 -9.53 -1.04 -9.24
C ASP A 19 -8.27 -1.82 -9.62
N PRO A 20 -7.15 -1.61 -8.90
CA PRO A 20 -5.92 -2.34 -9.18
C PRO A 20 -6.13 -3.84 -8.97
N ALA A 21 -5.58 -4.65 -9.86
CA ALA A 21 -5.63 -6.10 -9.72
C ALA A 21 -4.82 -6.54 -8.49
N VAL A 22 -5.44 -7.34 -7.61
CA VAL A 22 -4.75 -7.93 -6.46
C VAL A 22 -3.70 -8.92 -6.96
N PRO A 23 -2.42 -8.76 -6.59
CA PRO A 23 -1.36 -9.69 -6.95
C PRO A 23 -1.68 -11.12 -6.53
N GLN A 24 -1.34 -12.08 -7.39
CA GLN A 24 -1.48 -13.51 -7.12
C GLN A 24 -0.18 -14.22 -7.46
N ALA A 25 0.14 -15.28 -6.72
CA ALA A 25 1.33 -16.09 -6.99
C ALA A 25 1.32 -16.59 -8.45
N GLY A 26 2.44 -16.42 -9.14
CA GLY A 26 2.61 -16.81 -10.54
C GLY A 26 2.20 -15.74 -11.55
N THR A 27 1.56 -14.65 -11.15
CA THR A 27 1.26 -13.54 -12.06
C THR A 27 2.46 -12.60 -12.22
N SER A 28 2.50 -11.85 -13.31
CA SER A 28 3.61 -10.94 -13.60
C SER A 28 3.58 -9.70 -12.68
N CYS A 29 4.76 -9.20 -12.34
CA CYS A 29 4.97 -7.89 -11.74
C CYS A 29 5.95 -7.08 -12.60
N SER A 30 5.85 -5.76 -12.54
CA SER A 30 6.75 -4.90 -13.31
C SER A 30 8.15 -4.86 -12.67
N SER A 31 9.16 -4.55 -13.48
CA SER A 31 10.56 -4.48 -13.03
C SER A 31 10.82 -3.44 -11.94
N ASP A 32 10.03 -2.36 -11.91
CA ASP A 32 10.13 -1.32 -10.86
C ASP A 32 9.66 -1.83 -9.50
N LEU A 33 8.91 -2.92 -9.47
CA LEU A 33 8.49 -3.61 -8.26
C LEU A 33 9.44 -4.72 -7.82
N ALA A 34 10.63 -4.84 -8.45
CA ALA A 34 11.61 -5.84 -8.04
C ALA A 34 11.91 -5.77 -6.53
N ASN A 35 11.84 -6.91 -5.84
CA ASN A 35 11.98 -7.06 -4.38
C ASN A 35 10.91 -6.35 -3.53
N VAL A 36 9.85 -5.84 -4.15
CA VAL A 36 8.68 -5.34 -3.41
C VAL A 36 7.87 -6.53 -2.91
N MET A 37 7.40 -6.43 -1.69
CA MET A 37 6.47 -7.39 -1.10
C MET A 37 5.04 -6.84 -1.09
N THR A 38 4.08 -7.73 -1.09
CA THR A 38 2.66 -7.43 -0.86
C THR A 38 2.03 -8.55 -0.06
N TRP A 39 1.00 -8.23 0.70
CA TRP A 39 0.23 -9.24 1.43
C TRP A 39 -1.22 -9.19 0.96
N PRO A 40 -1.59 -10.02 -0.03
CA PRO A 40 -2.97 -10.04 -0.53
C PRO A 40 -3.98 -10.36 0.58
N PRO A 41 -5.21 -9.85 0.50
CA PRO A 41 -6.29 -10.26 1.40
C PRO A 41 -6.43 -11.79 1.42
N ASP A 42 -6.70 -12.35 2.60
CA ASP A 42 -6.90 -13.79 2.82
C ASP A 42 -5.68 -14.69 2.52
N ALA A 43 -4.54 -14.12 2.12
CA ALA A 43 -3.30 -14.88 1.94
C ALA A 43 -2.64 -15.17 3.29
N THR A 44 -2.21 -16.42 3.48
CA THR A 44 -1.49 -16.84 4.70
C THR A 44 -0.03 -16.36 4.71
N MET A 45 0.54 -16.09 3.55
CA MET A 45 1.92 -15.64 3.36
C MET A 45 1.97 -14.48 2.37
N PRO A 46 2.94 -13.58 2.52
CA PRO A 46 3.13 -12.50 1.56
C PRO A 46 3.67 -13.02 0.24
N LEU A 47 3.58 -12.17 -0.79
CA LEU A 47 4.22 -12.36 -2.08
C LEU A 47 5.40 -11.39 -2.20
N VAL A 48 6.41 -11.78 -2.97
CA VAL A 48 7.53 -10.94 -3.37
C VAL A 48 7.65 -10.92 -4.90
N CYS A 49 7.93 -9.76 -5.47
CA CYS A 49 8.19 -9.63 -6.91
C CYS A 49 9.65 -9.99 -7.19
N LEU A 50 9.88 -11.18 -7.77
CA LEU A 50 11.18 -11.68 -8.19
C LEU A 50 11.12 -12.10 -9.65
N ASP A 51 12.13 -11.77 -10.44
CA ASP A 51 12.21 -12.12 -11.87
C ASP A 51 10.94 -11.77 -12.65
N ASN A 52 10.37 -10.58 -12.36
CA ASN A 52 9.12 -10.07 -12.94
C ASN A 52 7.88 -10.95 -12.68
N GLN A 53 7.90 -11.74 -11.62
CA GLN A 53 6.78 -12.59 -11.22
C GLN A 53 6.54 -12.53 -9.71
N TRP A 54 5.28 -12.50 -9.29
CA TRP A 54 4.90 -12.62 -7.91
C TRP A 54 5.09 -14.05 -7.41
N GLN A 55 5.95 -14.22 -6.42
CA GLN A 55 6.28 -15.52 -5.83
C GLN A 55 5.88 -15.55 -4.36
N ALA A 56 5.30 -16.68 -3.92
CA ALA A 56 4.93 -16.85 -2.52
C ALA A 56 6.19 -16.99 -1.65
N VAL A 57 6.20 -16.27 -0.53
CA VAL A 57 7.25 -16.42 0.49
C VAL A 57 6.91 -17.62 1.37
N THR A 58 7.81 -18.59 1.47
CA THR A 58 7.58 -19.88 2.15
C THR A 58 8.12 -19.94 3.58
N SER A 59 8.87 -18.92 4.02
CA SER A 59 9.40 -18.81 5.39
C SER A 59 9.22 -17.36 5.86
N PRO A 60 9.17 -17.10 7.19
CA PRO A 60 9.11 -15.74 7.69
C PRO A 60 10.27 -14.92 7.13
N PRO A 61 10.02 -13.90 6.29
CA PRO A 61 11.08 -13.09 5.74
C PRO A 61 11.63 -12.13 6.80
N PRO A 62 12.86 -11.65 6.66
CA PRO A 62 13.32 -10.50 7.41
C PRO A 62 12.44 -9.28 7.06
N PRO A 63 12.47 -8.22 7.88
CA PRO A 63 11.76 -6.98 7.56
C PRO A 63 12.12 -6.50 6.16
N ASN A 64 11.10 -6.13 5.38
CA ASN A 64 11.28 -5.59 4.04
C ASN A 64 11.08 -4.07 4.02
N ASP A 65 11.89 -3.38 3.25
CA ASP A 65 11.88 -1.92 3.12
C ASP A 65 10.95 -1.43 2.01
N ARG A 66 10.28 -2.34 1.28
CA ARG A 66 9.40 -2.00 0.17
C ARG A 66 8.14 -2.85 0.17
N TRP A 67 6.97 -2.20 0.31
CA TRP A 67 5.67 -2.86 0.33
C TRP A 67 4.69 -2.21 -0.63
N LEU A 68 3.87 -3.01 -1.32
CA LEU A 68 2.78 -2.55 -2.18
C LEU A 68 1.45 -2.87 -1.51
N SER A 69 0.66 -1.85 -1.20
CA SER A 69 -0.76 -2.01 -0.87
C SER A 69 -1.61 -1.85 -2.12
N VAL A 70 -2.71 -2.60 -2.22
CA VAL A 70 -3.54 -2.67 -3.44
C VAL A 70 -5.02 -2.36 -3.18
N GLY A 71 -5.29 -1.50 -2.21
CA GLY A 71 -6.65 -1.05 -1.87
C GLY A 71 -7.08 -1.51 -0.48
N PRO A 72 -7.42 -2.79 -0.24
CA PRO A 72 -7.77 -3.28 1.08
C PRO A 72 -6.66 -3.09 2.11
N VAL A 73 -7.05 -3.07 3.38
CA VAL A 73 -6.11 -2.97 4.50
C VAL A 73 -5.13 -4.15 4.46
N MET A 74 -3.84 -3.82 4.51
CA MET A 74 -2.72 -4.76 4.60
C MET A 74 -2.06 -4.62 5.97
N PRO A 75 -2.30 -5.54 6.92
CA PRO A 75 -1.71 -5.49 8.25
C PRO A 75 -0.27 -6.00 8.22
N LEU A 76 0.65 -5.24 8.80
CA LEU A 76 2.06 -5.59 8.93
C LEU A 76 2.50 -5.49 10.40
N HIS A 77 3.40 -6.37 10.82
CA HIS A 77 3.98 -6.37 12.15
C HIS A 77 5.16 -5.41 12.24
N GLY A 78 5.19 -4.61 13.30
CA GLY A 78 6.31 -3.76 13.64
C GLY A 78 7.33 -4.45 14.55
N GLN A 79 8.41 -3.74 14.84
CA GLN A 79 9.52 -4.25 15.68
C GLN A 79 9.14 -4.45 17.17
N GLY A 80 7.96 -4.00 17.59
CA GLY A 80 7.38 -4.32 18.90
C GLY A 80 6.82 -5.75 19.00
N GLN A 81 6.81 -6.49 17.91
CA GLN A 81 6.35 -7.88 17.82
C GLN A 81 7.48 -8.82 17.36
N ARG A 82 7.24 -10.13 17.51
CA ARG A 82 8.09 -11.16 16.89
C ARG A 82 7.87 -11.20 15.38
N ASN A 83 8.92 -11.49 14.62
CA ASN A 83 8.90 -11.57 13.17
C ASN A 83 8.33 -10.29 12.52
N PRO A 84 8.97 -9.14 12.72
CA PRO A 84 8.50 -7.90 12.15
C PRO A 84 8.53 -7.95 10.62
N SER A 85 7.52 -7.39 9.98
CA SER A 85 7.44 -7.25 8.53
C SER A 85 8.10 -5.97 8.05
N VAL A 86 8.12 -4.94 8.91
CA VAL A 86 8.68 -3.61 8.63
C VAL A 86 9.66 -3.18 9.71
N ALA A 87 10.70 -2.46 9.33
CA ALA A 87 11.63 -1.82 10.25
C ALA A 87 11.17 -0.39 10.56
N SER A 88 11.58 0.11 11.73
CA SER A 88 11.39 1.52 12.09
C SER A 88 12.18 2.46 11.18
N GLY A 89 11.76 3.69 11.12
CA GLY A 89 12.41 4.74 10.32
C GLY A 89 11.40 5.60 9.58
N ASN A 90 11.92 6.41 8.68
CA ASN A 90 11.11 7.22 7.79
C ASN A 90 10.70 6.38 6.59
N TRP A 91 9.44 6.54 6.20
CA TRP A 91 8.84 5.85 5.08
C TRP A 91 8.11 6.84 4.19
N THR A 92 8.15 6.60 2.90
CA THR A 92 7.40 7.36 1.92
C THR A 92 6.43 6.44 1.19
N ALA A 93 5.14 6.80 1.22
CA ALA A 93 4.11 6.16 0.40
C ALA A 93 3.95 6.94 -0.90
N THR A 94 4.09 6.27 -2.02
CA THR A 94 3.88 6.85 -3.35
C THR A 94 2.63 6.24 -3.97
N PRO A 95 1.56 7.04 -4.20
CA PRO A 95 0.39 6.56 -4.93
C PRO A 95 0.79 6.04 -6.32
N GLN A 96 0.18 4.94 -6.73
CA GLN A 96 0.47 4.33 -8.02
C GLN A 96 -0.42 4.85 -9.16
N ASP A 97 -1.37 5.72 -8.81
CA ASP A 97 -2.20 6.48 -9.74
C ASP A 97 -2.56 7.86 -9.18
N SER A 98 -3.22 8.69 -9.97
CA SER A 98 -3.56 10.07 -9.62
C SER A 98 -4.76 10.22 -8.67
N VAL A 99 -5.50 9.16 -8.42
CA VAL A 99 -6.73 9.18 -7.59
C VAL A 99 -6.58 8.44 -6.27
N SER A 100 -5.58 7.55 -6.16
CA SER A 100 -5.32 6.79 -4.93
C SER A 100 -4.85 7.69 -3.80
N ARG A 101 -5.33 7.37 -2.60
CA ARG A 101 -4.88 7.95 -1.34
C ARG A 101 -4.15 6.89 -0.55
N CYS A 102 -2.95 7.22 -0.08
CA CYS A 102 -2.24 6.36 0.83
C CYS A 102 -2.73 6.62 2.25
N HIS A 103 -3.07 5.56 2.96
CA HIS A 103 -3.50 5.64 4.34
C HIS A 103 -2.74 4.63 5.19
N ALA A 104 -2.31 5.05 6.37
CA ALA A 104 -1.67 4.21 7.36
C ALA A 104 -2.31 4.40 8.72
N GLU A 105 -2.54 3.31 9.43
CA GLU A 105 -2.93 3.31 10.83
C GLU A 105 -1.90 2.53 11.64
N GLN A 106 -1.32 3.15 12.65
CA GLN A 106 -0.24 2.55 13.44
C GLN A 106 -0.59 2.46 14.92
N VAL A 107 -0.14 1.38 15.53
CA VAL A 107 -0.30 1.09 16.96
C VAL A 107 1.08 0.79 17.54
N THR A 108 1.41 1.38 18.69
CA THR A 108 2.72 1.23 19.33
C THR A 108 2.61 0.52 20.69
N VAL A 109 3.67 -0.17 21.09
CA VAL A 109 3.77 -0.74 22.43
C VAL A 109 4.08 0.37 23.43
N VAL A 110 3.21 0.56 24.41
CA VAL A 110 3.39 1.52 25.51
C VAL A 110 4.13 0.87 26.66
N SER A 111 3.67 -0.30 27.07
CA SER A 111 4.28 -1.14 28.10
C SER A 111 3.96 -2.61 27.83
N PRO A 112 4.56 -3.59 28.52
CA PRO A 112 4.25 -5.01 28.32
C PRO A 112 2.74 -5.28 28.38
N GLY A 113 2.19 -5.83 27.27
CA GLY A 113 0.76 -6.12 27.13
C GLY A 113 -0.15 -4.93 26.91
N VAL A 114 0.38 -3.71 26.77
CA VAL A 114 -0.39 -2.48 26.56
C VAL A 114 0.07 -1.78 25.28
N VAL A 115 -0.87 -1.47 24.41
CA VAL A 115 -0.63 -0.72 23.18
C VAL A 115 -1.33 0.63 23.19
N SER A 116 -0.85 1.57 22.38
CA SER A 116 -1.47 2.88 22.19
C SER A 116 -2.81 2.77 21.47
N PRO A 117 -3.68 3.79 21.56
CA PRO A 117 -4.75 3.96 20.58
C PRO A 117 -4.17 4.06 19.16
N PRO A 118 -4.93 3.64 18.13
CA PRO A 118 -4.51 3.78 16.74
C PRO A 118 -4.25 5.24 16.36
N GLN A 119 -3.20 5.45 15.57
CA GLN A 119 -2.86 6.76 15.01
C GLN A 119 -2.90 6.68 13.48
N SER A 120 -3.79 7.47 12.88
CA SER A 120 -4.01 7.48 11.44
C SER A 120 -3.22 8.59 10.76
N SER A 121 -2.72 8.27 9.56
CA SER A 121 -2.11 9.22 8.63
C SER A 121 -2.72 9.01 7.25
N GLU A 122 -3.14 10.07 6.59
CA GLU A 122 -3.75 9.99 5.26
C GLU A 122 -3.15 11.03 4.31
N GLY A 123 -2.80 10.58 3.12
CA GLY A 123 -2.34 11.44 2.03
C GLY A 123 -3.50 12.02 1.21
N LYS A 124 -3.20 13.05 0.41
CA LYS A 124 -4.13 13.55 -0.61
C LYS A 124 -4.09 12.64 -1.85
N PRO A 125 -5.16 12.65 -2.68
CA PRO A 125 -5.18 11.87 -3.92
C PRO A 125 -3.94 12.16 -4.79
N GLY A 126 -3.27 11.12 -5.26
CA GLY A 126 -2.10 11.21 -6.13
C GLY A 126 -0.87 11.90 -5.50
N GLN A 127 -0.87 12.20 -4.20
CA GLN A 127 0.22 12.87 -3.51
C GLN A 127 0.97 11.90 -2.58
N PRO A 128 2.31 11.96 -2.51
CA PRO A 128 3.07 11.17 -1.56
C PRO A 128 2.70 11.48 -0.10
N LEU A 129 2.78 10.47 0.74
CA LEU A 129 2.61 10.56 2.19
C LEU A 129 3.90 10.17 2.89
N SER A 130 4.44 11.06 3.72
CA SER A 130 5.56 10.73 4.60
C SER A 130 5.04 10.18 5.92
N LEU A 131 5.64 9.10 6.39
CA LEU A 131 5.26 8.38 7.59
C LEU A 131 6.51 8.02 8.39
N GLN A 132 6.47 8.22 9.71
CA GLN A 132 7.52 7.73 10.60
C GLN A 132 7.01 6.53 11.38
N LEU A 133 7.67 5.37 11.23
CA LEU A 133 7.41 4.18 12.02
C LEU A 133 8.34 4.14 13.23
N PRO A 134 7.81 4.16 14.46
CA PRO A 134 8.64 4.16 15.67
C PRO A 134 9.25 2.77 15.97
N PRO A 135 10.35 2.71 16.72
CA PRO A 135 11.00 1.42 17.07
C PRO A 135 10.10 0.47 17.87
N ARG A 136 9.11 1.01 18.60
CA ARG A 136 8.15 0.21 19.37
C ARG A 136 6.84 -0.01 18.65
N LEU A 137 6.83 0.08 17.31
CA LEU A 137 5.66 -0.20 16.50
C LEU A 137 5.16 -1.62 16.78
N PHE A 138 3.90 -1.76 17.18
CA PHE A 138 3.24 -3.06 17.32
C PHE A 138 2.74 -3.53 15.96
N SER A 139 1.93 -2.72 15.30
CA SER A 139 1.42 -2.99 13.96
C SER A 139 1.23 -1.71 13.16
N VAL A 140 1.26 -1.83 11.86
CA VAL A 140 0.79 -0.80 10.93
C VAL A 140 -0.14 -1.45 9.90
N GLU A 141 -1.26 -0.79 9.65
CA GLU A 141 -2.21 -1.15 8.62
C GLU A 141 -2.06 -0.16 7.46
N LEU A 142 -1.67 -0.66 6.30
CA LEU A 142 -1.45 0.13 5.09
C LEU A 142 -2.58 -0.10 4.11
N SER A 143 -3.09 0.95 3.47
CA SER A 143 -4.14 0.84 2.47
C SER A 143 -4.03 1.90 1.38
N GLY A 144 -4.87 1.74 0.34
CA GLY A 144 -4.75 2.48 -0.91
C GLY A 144 -3.84 1.76 -1.90
N TYR A 145 -3.83 2.19 -3.17
CA TYR A 145 -2.90 1.65 -4.16
C TYR A 145 -1.59 2.44 -4.11
N CYS A 146 -0.69 1.99 -3.23
CA CYS A 146 0.51 2.75 -2.85
C CYS A 146 1.74 1.86 -2.71
N LEU A 147 2.86 2.35 -3.20
CA LEU A 147 4.18 1.79 -2.94
C LEU A 147 4.78 2.49 -1.70
N TRP A 148 5.03 1.72 -0.67
CA TRP A 148 5.63 2.14 0.59
C TRP A 148 7.11 1.80 0.57
N THR A 149 7.97 2.79 0.73
CA THR A 149 9.43 2.60 0.69
C THR A 149 10.04 3.26 1.92
N ARG A 150 10.95 2.56 2.58
CA ARG A 150 11.76 3.10 3.65
C ARG A 150 12.89 3.95 3.06
N ASP A 151 13.07 5.15 3.62
CA ASP A 151 14.08 6.12 3.17
C ASP A 151 15.49 5.77 3.67
#